data_4e6b3265bd078cfd5a7a0ee023e5ccda
#
_entry.id   4e6b3265bd078cfd5a7a0ee023e5ccda
#
_cell.length_a   1.000
_cell.length_b   1.000
_cell.length_c   1.000
_cell.angle_alpha   90.00
_cell.angle_beta   90.00
_cell.angle_gamma   90.00
#
_symmetry.space_group_name_H-M   'P 1'
#
loop_
_entity.id
_entity.type
_entity.pdbx_description
1 polymer ?
#
loop_
_entity_poly.entity_id
_entity_poly.type
_entity_poly.pdbx_seq_one_letter_code
_entity_poly.pdbx_strand_id
1 'polypeptide(L)'
;MAKILITSGPTRQYLDPVRYLTNASSGRMGAALAAACIERGHEVVIVSGPVAVTYPVSATVIPVITTDEMLAAASQQFTGCDVAIGAAAPCDYQPQQVASQKIAKTGQPLTIELIETRDVVATLGQSKRPDQRVIGFALETDDRRFRAIVKLEKKHCDLIVSNGPDAIDSTDNQVEILAADGTLVEAIAGSKESVADRIIEVIFRRLGLQVPVSTHTRSETASNRDQP
;
A
#
# COMPACT_ATOMS: atom_id res chain seq x y z
N MET A 1 11.68 10.49 14.37
CA MET A 1 11.29 9.09 14.06
C MET A 1 9.76 9.07 14.00
N ALA A 2 9.19 8.54 12.95
CA ALA A 2 7.73 8.43 12.79
C ALA A 2 7.34 6.94 12.82
N LYS A 3 6.08 6.66 13.17
CA LYS A 3 5.49 5.33 13.11
C LYS A 3 4.54 5.24 11.91
N ILE A 4 4.80 4.30 11.02
CA ILE A 4 4.16 4.17 9.71
C ILE A 4 3.32 2.89 9.67
N LEU A 5 2.04 3.03 9.36
CA LEU A 5 1.18 1.92 9.00
C LEU A 5 1.20 1.72 7.49
N ILE A 6 1.40 0.50 7.04
CA ILE A 6 1.29 0.12 5.61
C ILE A 6 0.27 -1.01 5.49
N THR A 7 -0.77 -0.83 4.68
CA THR A 7 -1.57 -1.98 4.23
C THR A 7 -0.96 -2.56 2.97
N SER A 8 -0.88 -3.90 2.85
CA SER A 8 -0.16 -4.56 1.76
C SER A 8 -0.85 -5.84 1.31
N GLY A 9 -0.64 -6.23 0.07
CA GLY A 9 -1.18 -7.46 -0.51
C GLY A 9 -2.68 -7.38 -0.84
N PRO A 10 -3.26 -8.48 -1.37
CA PRO A 10 -4.68 -8.60 -1.63
C PRO A 10 -5.43 -9.06 -0.38
N THR A 11 -6.75 -8.94 -0.39
CA THR A 11 -7.63 -9.66 0.54
C THR A 11 -8.33 -10.81 -0.19
N ARG A 12 -8.94 -11.73 0.57
CA ARG A 12 -9.73 -12.85 0.05
C ARG A 12 -11.14 -12.77 0.59
N GLN A 13 -12.13 -12.86 -0.29
CA GLN A 13 -13.54 -12.94 0.07
C GLN A 13 -14.07 -14.31 -0.30
N TYR A 14 -14.29 -15.14 0.70
CA TYR A 14 -14.68 -16.54 0.49
C TYR A 14 -16.09 -16.68 -0.06
N LEU A 15 -16.24 -17.48 -1.10
CA LEU A 15 -17.52 -17.94 -1.66
C LEU A 15 -18.03 -19.17 -0.91
N ASP A 16 -17.11 -20.04 -0.54
CA ASP A 16 -17.29 -21.29 0.21
C ASP A 16 -15.96 -21.65 0.91
N PRO A 17 -15.86 -22.73 1.70
CA PRO A 17 -14.63 -23.07 2.42
C PRO A 17 -13.38 -23.28 1.53
N VAL A 18 -13.54 -23.35 0.20
CA VAL A 18 -12.46 -23.71 -0.73
C VAL A 18 -12.14 -22.58 -1.70
N ARG A 19 -13.14 -21.77 -2.10
CA ARG A 19 -13.01 -20.77 -3.17
C ARG A 19 -13.22 -19.37 -2.64
N TYR A 20 -12.47 -18.42 -3.19
CA TYR A 20 -12.55 -17.00 -2.84
C TYR A 20 -12.33 -16.10 -4.05
N LEU A 21 -12.85 -14.87 -3.95
CA LEU A 21 -12.50 -13.73 -4.79
C LEU A 21 -11.24 -13.07 -4.21
N THR A 22 -10.37 -12.58 -5.08
CA THR A 22 -9.16 -11.84 -4.69
C THR A 22 -8.71 -10.94 -5.82
N ASN A 23 -7.93 -9.93 -5.52
CA ASN A 23 -7.27 -9.07 -6.50
C ASN A 23 -5.86 -9.59 -6.83
N ALA A 24 -5.40 -9.35 -8.05
CA ALA A 24 -4.04 -9.68 -8.48
C ALA A 24 -3.05 -8.67 -7.86
N SER A 25 -2.57 -8.97 -6.65
CA SER A 25 -1.56 -8.18 -5.95
C SER A 25 -0.54 -9.08 -5.29
N SER A 26 0.73 -8.84 -5.55
CA SER A 26 1.84 -9.60 -4.97
C SER A 26 2.32 -9.07 -3.61
N GLY A 27 1.92 -7.87 -3.21
CA GLY A 27 2.44 -7.19 -2.00
C GLY A 27 3.83 -6.57 -2.15
N ARG A 28 4.49 -6.69 -3.30
CA ARG A 28 5.87 -6.21 -3.52
C ARG A 28 6.04 -4.72 -3.25
N MET A 29 5.08 -3.87 -3.67
CA MET A 29 5.16 -2.43 -3.40
C MET A 29 5.10 -2.15 -1.90
N GLY A 30 4.21 -2.80 -1.16
CA GLY A 30 4.14 -2.66 0.30
C GLY A 30 5.44 -3.08 1.00
N ALA A 31 6.09 -4.15 0.54
CA ALA A 31 7.38 -4.58 1.06
C ALA A 31 8.50 -3.57 0.75
N ALA A 32 8.55 -3.03 -0.46
CA ALA A 32 9.53 -2.02 -0.85
C ALA A 32 9.35 -0.70 -0.07
N LEU A 33 8.11 -0.24 0.11
CA LEU A 33 7.80 0.94 0.94
C LEU A 33 8.21 0.74 2.39
N ALA A 34 7.98 -0.47 2.93
CA ALA A 34 8.40 -0.80 4.30
C ALA A 34 9.93 -0.77 4.44
N ALA A 35 10.67 -1.32 3.49
CA ALA A 35 12.12 -1.25 3.47
C ALA A 35 12.62 0.19 3.44
N ALA A 36 12.09 1.01 2.53
CA ALA A 36 12.46 2.42 2.40
C ALA A 36 12.18 3.25 3.67
N CYS A 37 11.08 2.96 4.40
CA CYS A 37 10.79 3.59 5.69
C CYS A 37 11.79 3.17 6.78
N ILE A 38 12.09 1.88 6.87
CA ILE A 38 12.99 1.32 7.88
C ILE A 38 14.43 1.81 7.66
N GLU A 39 14.92 1.86 6.42
CA GLU A 39 16.24 2.40 6.08
C GLU A 39 16.40 3.87 6.50
N ARG A 40 15.29 4.61 6.61
CA ARG A 40 15.24 5.99 7.12
C ARG A 40 15.00 6.08 8.63
N GLY A 41 15.06 4.94 9.34
CA GLY A 41 14.96 4.89 10.81
C GLY A 41 13.53 5.07 11.34
N HIS A 42 12.51 4.73 10.54
CA HIS A 42 11.10 4.78 10.98
C HIS A 42 10.63 3.42 11.49
N GLU A 43 9.67 3.44 12.41
CA GLU A 43 8.95 2.23 12.85
C GLU A 43 7.85 1.90 11.84
N VAL A 44 7.76 0.62 11.44
CA VAL A 44 6.80 0.17 10.43
C VAL A 44 5.93 -0.95 10.97
N VAL A 45 4.61 -0.78 10.83
CA VAL A 45 3.59 -1.80 11.05
C VAL A 45 2.94 -2.11 9.70
N ILE A 46 2.89 -3.37 9.33
CA ILE A 46 2.30 -3.85 8.07
C ILE A 46 1.06 -4.68 8.39
N VAL A 47 -0.11 -4.24 7.89
CA VAL A 47 -1.31 -5.09 7.86
C VAL A 47 -1.35 -5.75 6.49
N SER A 48 -1.08 -7.07 6.47
CA SER A 48 -0.85 -7.81 5.23
C SER A 48 -1.93 -8.83 4.94
N GLY A 49 -2.53 -8.72 3.77
CA GLY A 49 -3.25 -9.85 3.18
C GLY A 49 -2.30 -10.97 2.74
N PRO A 50 -2.84 -12.11 2.24
CA PRO A 50 -2.04 -13.28 1.89
C PRO A 50 -1.10 -13.04 0.71
N VAL A 51 0.19 -13.05 0.94
CA VAL A 51 1.26 -12.84 -0.06
C VAL A 51 2.41 -13.82 0.16
N ALA A 52 3.24 -13.99 -0.88
CA ALA A 52 4.47 -14.79 -0.80
C ALA A 52 5.73 -13.92 -0.58
N VAL A 53 5.61 -12.59 -0.60
CA VAL A 53 6.77 -11.71 -0.40
C VAL A 53 7.24 -11.77 1.06
N THR A 54 8.54 -11.60 1.25
CA THR A 54 9.14 -11.43 2.57
C THR A 54 9.20 -9.94 2.90
N TYR A 55 8.69 -9.58 4.07
CA TYR A 55 8.82 -8.23 4.62
C TYR A 55 10.14 -8.06 5.39
N PRO A 56 10.63 -6.83 5.54
CA PRO A 56 11.80 -6.57 6.38
C PRO A 56 11.61 -7.09 7.81
N VAL A 57 12.65 -7.72 8.38
CA VAL A 57 12.60 -8.38 9.70
C VAL A 57 12.26 -7.40 10.84
N SER A 58 12.63 -6.13 10.69
CA SER A 58 12.33 -5.09 11.69
C SER A 58 10.91 -4.52 11.59
N ALA A 59 10.11 -4.92 10.60
CA ALA A 59 8.71 -4.54 10.52
C ALA A 59 7.84 -5.43 11.42
N THR A 60 6.86 -4.84 12.09
CA THR A 60 5.78 -5.60 12.74
C THR A 60 4.74 -5.98 11.70
N VAL A 61 4.54 -7.28 11.45
CA VAL A 61 3.58 -7.77 10.45
C VAL A 61 2.35 -8.36 11.13
N ILE A 62 1.17 -7.88 10.74
CA ILE A 62 -0.14 -8.37 11.20
C ILE A 62 -0.83 -9.03 10.01
N PRO A 63 -0.89 -10.36 9.95
CA PRO A 63 -1.55 -11.06 8.86
C PRO A 63 -3.07 -10.98 8.99
N VAL A 64 -3.74 -10.76 7.87
CA VAL A 64 -5.20 -10.72 7.73
C VAL A 64 -5.61 -11.46 6.45
N ILE A 65 -6.87 -11.83 6.33
CA ILE A 65 -7.39 -12.53 5.17
C ILE A 65 -8.43 -11.69 4.43
N THR A 66 -9.42 -11.18 5.13
CA THR A 66 -10.55 -10.47 4.54
C THR A 66 -10.36 -8.95 4.54
N THR A 67 -11.18 -8.24 3.77
CA THR A 67 -11.19 -6.76 3.79
C THR A 67 -11.63 -6.22 5.14
N ASP A 68 -12.59 -6.88 5.80
CA ASP A 68 -13.05 -6.48 7.14
C ASP A 68 -11.98 -6.68 8.21
N GLU A 69 -11.22 -7.78 8.15
CA GLU A 69 -10.05 -7.99 9.04
C GLU A 69 -8.98 -6.95 8.80
N MET A 70 -8.68 -6.62 7.52
CA MET A 70 -7.72 -5.57 7.17
C MET A 70 -8.17 -4.22 7.71
N LEU A 71 -9.44 -3.88 7.55
CA LEU A 71 -10.01 -2.64 8.06
C LEU A 71 -9.90 -2.57 9.58
N ALA A 72 -10.29 -3.63 10.29
CA ALA A 72 -10.24 -3.66 11.75
C ALA A 72 -8.81 -3.51 12.28
N ALA A 73 -7.87 -4.30 11.73
CA ALA A 73 -6.46 -4.25 12.13
C ALA A 73 -5.83 -2.89 11.78
N ALA A 74 -6.05 -2.36 10.57
CA ALA A 74 -5.51 -1.08 10.15
C ALA A 74 -6.05 0.07 11.01
N SER A 75 -7.36 0.10 11.28
CA SER A 75 -7.98 1.12 12.14
C SER A 75 -7.41 1.10 13.56
N GLN A 76 -7.24 -0.09 14.13
CA GLN A 76 -6.65 -0.26 15.46
C GLN A 76 -5.21 0.27 15.51
N GLN A 77 -4.37 -0.12 14.54
CA GLN A 77 -2.96 0.28 14.51
C GLN A 77 -2.78 1.76 14.20
N PHE A 78 -3.65 2.35 13.35
CA PHE A 78 -3.55 3.76 12.95
C PHE A 78 -3.71 4.71 14.13
N THR A 79 -4.39 4.33 15.20
CA THR A 79 -4.50 5.18 16.40
C THR A 79 -3.15 5.58 16.99
N GLY A 80 -2.12 4.72 16.85
CA GLY A 80 -0.77 4.93 17.34
C GLY A 80 0.26 5.25 16.25
N CYS A 81 -0.14 5.48 15.00
CA CYS A 81 0.75 5.80 13.89
C CYS A 81 0.62 7.26 13.46
N ASP A 82 1.68 7.79 12.86
CA ASP A 82 1.73 9.15 12.32
C ASP A 82 1.23 9.19 10.87
N VAL A 83 1.50 8.12 10.13
CA VAL A 83 1.20 8.00 8.69
C VAL A 83 0.56 6.65 8.40
N ALA A 84 -0.45 6.63 7.54
CA ALA A 84 -0.98 5.42 6.92
C ALA A 84 -0.76 5.45 5.41
N ILE A 85 -0.21 4.36 4.85
CA ILE A 85 0.01 4.15 3.42
C ILE A 85 -0.83 2.98 2.96
N GLY A 86 -1.84 3.26 2.15
CA GLY A 86 -2.77 2.27 1.62
C GLY A 86 -2.25 1.62 0.33
N ALA A 87 -1.27 0.71 0.41
CA ALA A 87 -0.71 0.01 -0.75
C ALA A 87 -1.31 -1.39 -0.99
N ALA A 88 -2.27 -1.81 -0.18
CA ALA A 88 -3.02 -3.04 -0.39
C ALA A 88 -3.99 -2.93 -1.58
N ALA A 89 -4.41 -4.07 -2.10
CA ALA A 89 -5.49 -4.23 -3.07
C ALA A 89 -6.66 -5.02 -2.43
N PRO A 90 -7.42 -4.44 -1.50
CA PRO A 90 -8.56 -5.10 -0.90
C PRO A 90 -9.64 -5.38 -1.95
N CYS A 91 -10.41 -6.45 -1.79
CA CYS A 91 -11.59 -6.67 -2.63
C CYS A 91 -12.65 -5.62 -2.33
N ASP A 92 -13.15 -4.96 -3.38
CA ASP A 92 -14.24 -3.97 -3.28
C ASP A 92 -15.61 -4.63 -3.07
N TYR A 93 -15.72 -5.94 -3.35
CA TYR A 93 -16.95 -6.70 -3.23
C TYR A 93 -16.72 -8.00 -2.46
N GLN A 94 -17.74 -8.43 -1.72
CA GLN A 94 -17.79 -9.72 -1.03
C GLN A 94 -19.14 -10.39 -1.31
N PRO A 95 -19.22 -11.74 -1.25
CA PRO A 95 -20.51 -12.43 -1.33
C PRO A 95 -21.44 -11.97 -0.23
N GLN A 96 -22.71 -11.74 -0.57
CA GLN A 96 -23.74 -11.47 0.42
C GLN A 96 -23.93 -12.64 1.40
N GLN A 97 -23.74 -13.86 0.90
CA GLN A 97 -23.77 -15.09 1.69
C GLN A 97 -22.60 -16.00 1.32
N VAL A 98 -21.89 -16.48 2.33
CA VAL A 98 -20.84 -17.50 2.18
C VAL A 98 -21.46 -18.88 2.38
N ALA A 99 -21.30 -19.76 1.39
CA ALA A 99 -21.80 -21.12 1.52
C ALA A 99 -21.00 -21.89 2.60
N SER A 100 -21.70 -22.57 3.50
CA SER A 100 -21.09 -23.37 4.58
C SER A 100 -20.41 -24.67 4.08
N GLN A 101 -20.76 -25.11 2.88
CA GLN A 101 -20.19 -26.28 2.21
C GLN A 101 -19.68 -25.90 0.84
N LYS A 102 -18.72 -26.69 0.33
CA LYS A 102 -18.22 -26.52 -1.04
C LYS A 102 -19.37 -26.60 -2.04
N ILE A 103 -19.56 -25.54 -2.83
CA ILE A 103 -20.59 -25.47 -3.87
C ILE A 103 -20.33 -26.55 -4.92
N ALA A 104 -21.28 -27.45 -5.11
CA ALA A 104 -21.18 -28.53 -6.10
C ALA A 104 -21.43 -28.03 -7.53
N LYS A 105 -20.80 -28.66 -8.51
CA LYS A 105 -21.10 -28.42 -9.92
C LYS A 105 -22.46 -29.07 -10.25
N THR A 106 -23.35 -28.31 -10.87
CA THR A 106 -24.70 -28.78 -11.29
C THR A 106 -24.86 -28.87 -12.80
N GLY A 107 -23.85 -28.47 -13.58
CA GLY A 107 -23.94 -28.33 -15.03
C GLY A 107 -24.65 -27.05 -15.47
N GLN A 108 -25.12 -26.22 -14.53
CA GLN A 108 -25.79 -24.95 -14.79
C GLN A 108 -24.87 -23.76 -14.39
N PRO A 109 -25.09 -22.55 -14.94
CA PRO A 109 -24.42 -21.33 -14.48
C PRO A 109 -24.64 -21.12 -12.98
N LEU A 110 -23.61 -20.58 -12.30
CA LEU A 110 -23.69 -20.16 -10.91
C LEU A 110 -23.77 -18.64 -10.86
N THR A 111 -24.83 -18.12 -10.25
CA THR A 111 -24.96 -16.69 -9.95
C THR A 111 -24.63 -16.45 -8.48
N ILE A 112 -23.82 -15.44 -8.21
CA ILE A 112 -23.42 -15.05 -6.84
C ILE A 112 -23.77 -13.57 -6.69
N GLU A 113 -24.54 -13.26 -5.66
CA GLU A 113 -24.83 -11.88 -5.27
C GLU A 113 -23.68 -11.32 -4.47
N LEU A 114 -23.17 -10.16 -4.90
CA LEU A 114 -22.05 -9.48 -4.28
C LEU A 114 -22.51 -8.16 -3.69
N ILE A 115 -22.02 -7.82 -2.50
CA ILE A 115 -22.21 -6.53 -1.84
C ILE A 115 -20.87 -5.82 -1.70
N GLU A 116 -20.89 -4.48 -1.67
CA GLU A 116 -19.68 -3.69 -1.48
C GLU A 116 -19.06 -3.90 -0.10
N THR A 117 -17.74 -3.95 -0.04
CA THR A 117 -16.99 -3.93 1.22
C THR A 117 -16.75 -2.47 1.65
N ARG A 118 -16.39 -2.28 2.92
CA ARG A 118 -15.98 -0.97 3.41
C ARG A 118 -14.59 -0.62 2.89
N ASP A 119 -14.41 0.62 2.44
CA ASP A 119 -13.13 1.12 1.94
C ASP A 119 -12.17 1.39 3.11
N VAL A 120 -11.08 0.62 3.16
CA VAL A 120 -10.07 0.70 4.23
C VAL A 120 -9.44 2.09 4.27
N VAL A 121 -8.95 2.60 3.13
CA VAL A 121 -8.25 3.88 3.06
C VAL A 121 -9.19 5.05 3.36
N ALA A 122 -10.42 5.01 2.83
CA ALA A 122 -11.42 6.04 3.11
C ALA A 122 -11.78 6.09 4.60
N THR A 123 -11.90 4.93 5.25
CA THR A 123 -12.19 4.87 6.70
C THR A 123 -11.04 5.46 7.52
N LEU A 124 -9.78 5.16 7.17
CA LEU A 124 -8.61 5.76 7.83
C LEU A 124 -8.56 7.27 7.60
N GLY A 125 -8.82 7.73 6.37
CA GLY A 125 -8.84 9.15 6.02
C GLY A 125 -9.91 9.94 6.79
N GLN A 126 -11.10 9.36 6.95
CA GLN A 126 -12.20 9.98 7.71
C GLN A 126 -11.92 10.05 9.21
N SER A 127 -11.18 9.07 9.75
CA SER A 127 -10.90 8.96 11.19
C SER A 127 -9.57 9.59 11.61
N LYS A 128 -8.75 10.08 10.67
CA LYS A 128 -7.42 10.63 10.97
C LYS A 128 -7.50 11.87 11.88
N ARG A 129 -6.59 11.96 12.80
CA ARG A 129 -6.35 13.17 13.59
C ARG A 129 -5.66 14.25 12.73
N PRO A 130 -5.68 15.54 13.14
CA PRO A 130 -5.02 16.63 12.39
C PRO A 130 -3.51 16.45 12.19
N ASP A 131 -2.85 15.73 13.10
CA ASP A 131 -1.42 15.41 13.06
C ASP A 131 -1.09 14.17 12.23
N GLN A 132 -2.08 13.36 11.85
CA GLN A 132 -1.91 12.16 11.04
C GLN A 132 -2.02 12.44 9.54
N ARG A 133 -1.41 11.58 8.74
CA ARG A 133 -1.46 11.65 7.27
C ARG A 133 -1.88 10.31 6.69
N VAL A 134 -2.65 10.38 5.60
CA VAL A 134 -3.10 9.21 4.85
C VAL A 134 -2.70 9.35 3.40
N ILE A 135 -1.96 8.36 2.89
CA ILE A 135 -1.52 8.25 1.52
C ILE A 135 -2.25 7.09 0.86
N GLY A 136 -3.02 7.40 -0.20
CA GLY A 136 -3.72 6.41 -1.00
C GLY A 136 -2.86 5.92 -2.17
N PHE A 137 -3.11 4.70 -2.61
CA PHE A 137 -2.67 4.20 -3.91
C PHE A 137 -3.89 4.01 -4.81
N ALA A 138 -3.76 4.40 -6.08
CA ALA A 138 -4.80 4.23 -7.08
C ALA A 138 -4.21 3.58 -8.33
N LEU A 139 -4.79 2.45 -8.73
CA LEU A 139 -4.52 1.83 -10.02
C LEU A 139 -5.66 2.23 -10.96
N GLU A 140 -5.31 2.99 -12.01
CA GLU A 140 -6.29 3.50 -12.97
C GLU A 140 -5.93 3.06 -14.39
N THR A 141 -6.94 2.59 -15.11
CA THR A 141 -6.82 2.15 -16.49
C THR A 141 -7.15 3.24 -17.50
N ASP A 142 -7.93 4.25 -17.09
CA ASP A 142 -8.44 5.33 -17.93
C ASP A 142 -8.53 6.62 -17.14
N ASP A 143 -8.26 7.77 -17.76
CA ASP A 143 -8.31 9.12 -17.18
C ASP A 143 -7.65 9.23 -15.80
N ARG A 144 -6.41 8.72 -15.71
CA ARG A 144 -5.67 8.42 -14.47
C ARG A 144 -5.68 9.57 -13.46
N ARG A 145 -5.37 10.79 -13.91
CA ARG A 145 -5.28 11.96 -13.01
C ARG A 145 -6.63 12.35 -12.43
N PHE A 146 -7.65 12.44 -13.29
CA PHE A 146 -8.99 12.81 -12.85
C PHE A 146 -9.53 11.82 -11.83
N ARG A 147 -9.44 10.52 -12.13
CA ARG A 147 -9.89 9.46 -11.22
C ARG A 147 -9.10 9.41 -9.91
N ALA A 148 -7.79 9.67 -9.98
CA ALA A 148 -6.95 9.74 -8.78
C ALA A 148 -7.37 10.91 -7.88
N ILE A 149 -7.66 12.10 -8.45
CA ILE A 149 -8.14 13.27 -7.70
C ILE A 149 -9.50 12.96 -7.03
N VAL A 150 -10.45 12.39 -7.78
CA VAL A 150 -11.75 11.99 -7.21
C VAL A 150 -11.57 11.00 -6.05
N LYS A 151 -10.68 10.02 -6.19
CA LYS A 151 -10.36 9.07 -5.12
C LYS A 151 -9.68 9.75 -3.93
N LEU A 152 -8.78 10.69 -4.19
CA LEU A 152 -8.09 11.44 -3.15
C LEU A 152 -9.08 12.19 -2.26
N GLU A 153 -10.02 12.93 -2.86
CA GLU A 153 -11.07 13.66 -2.15
C GLU A 153 -12.01 12.70 -1.40
N LYS A 154 -12.56 11.70 -2.11
CA LYS A 154 -13.50 10.71 -1.54
C LYS A 154 -12.90 9.94 -0.35
N LYS A 155 -11.61 9.66 -0.39
CA LYS A 155 -10.90 8.91 0.65
C LYS A 155 -10.23 9.79 1.69
N HIS A 156 -10.36 11.10 1.60
CA HIS A 156 -9.71 12.08 2.50
C HIS A 156 -8.20 11.87 2.63
N CYS A 157 -7.54 11.52 1.54
CA CYS A 157 -6.09 11.35 1.51
C CYS A 157 -5.38 12.72 1.47
N ASP A 158 -4.17 12.77 2.03
CA ASP A 158 -3.27 13.94 1.93
C ASP A 158 -2.47 13.91 0.62
N LEU A 159 -2.11 12.70 0.17
CA LEU A 159 -1.47 12.41 -1.11
C LEU A 159 -2.08 11.15 -1.72
N ILE A 160 -2.04 11.05 -3.05
CA ILE A 160 -2.35 9.81 -3.75
C ILE A 160 -1.25 9.47 -4.74
N VAL A 161 -0.84 8.20 -4.74
CA VAL A 161 0.11 7.62 -5.69
C VAL A 161 -0.70 6.90 -6.76
N SER A 162 -0.70 7.44 -7.98
CA SER A 162 -1.43 6.87 -9.12
C SER A 162 -0.49 6.08 -10.01
N ASN A 163 -0.80 4.81 -10.29
CA ASN A 163 -0.10 3.96 -11.22
C ASN A 163 -1.05 3.42 -12.30
N GLY A 164 -0.47 2.97 -13.43
CA GLY A 164 -1.22 2.33 -14.51
C GLY A 164 -1.31 0.82 -14.35
N PRO A 165 -2.08 0.14 -15.22
CA PRO A 165 -2.26 -1.31 -15.21
C PRO A 165 -0.94 -2.07 -15.43
N ASP A 166 0.01 -1.48 -16.14
CA ASP A 166 1.34 -2.06 -16.38
C ASP A 166 2.18 -2.25 -15.11
N ALA A 167 1.73 -1.68 -13.98
CA ALA A 167 2.37 -1.86 -12.67
C ALA A 167 2.09 -3.22 -12.03
N ILE A 168 1.06 -3.96 -12.52
CA ILE A 168 0.71 -5.29 -12.00
C ILE A 168 1.78 -6.28 -12.48
N ASP A 169 2.37 -7.03 -11.53
CA ASP A 169 3.41 -8.06 -11.76
C ASP A 169 4.66 -7.61 -12.55
N SER A 170 4.81 -6.30 -12.83
CA SER A 170 6.01 -5.74 -13.45
C SER A 170 7.15 -5.58 -12.42
N THR A 171 8.40 -5.65 -12.91
CA THR A 171 9.60 -5.26 -12.16
C THR A 171 9.74 -3.74 -12.12
N ASP A 172 9.32 -3.06 -13.18
CA ASP A 172 9.36 -1.61 -13.32
C ASP A 172 8.01 -0.99 -13.02
N ASN A 173 8.01 0.22 -12.52
CA ASN A 173 6.82 0.95 -12.16
C ASN A 173 6.92 2.40 -12.63
N GLN A 174 5.78 2.97 -13.03
CA GLN A 174 5.65 4.40 -13.29
C GLN A 174 4.47 4.94 -12.49
N VAL A 175 4.73 5.91 -11.64
CA VAL A 175 3.73 6.51 -10.76
C VAL A 175 3.73 8.02 -10.85
N GLU A 176 2.58 8.62 -10.57
CA GLU A 176 2.42 10.05 -10.33
C GLU A 176 1.93 10.27 -8.90
N ILE A 177 2.53 11.20 -8.19
CA ILE A 177 2.08 11.60 -6.84
C ILE A 177 1.30 12.90 -6.99
N LEU A 178 0.06 12.90 -6.54
CA LEU A 178 -0.84 14.05 -6.56
C LEU A 178 -1.15 14.50 -5.14
N ALA A 179 -1.19 15.82 -4.93
CA ALA A 179 -1.60 16.44 -3.68
C ALA A 179 -3.13 16.63 -3.62
N ALA A 180 -3.66 16.98 -2.45
CA ALA A 180 -5.09 17.15 -2.21
C ALA A 180 -5.75 18.22 -3.10
N ASP A 181 -5.00 19.22 -3.57
CA ASP A 181 -5.45 20.23 -4.52
C ASP A 181 -5.38 19.78 -5.99
N GLY A 182 -5.07 18.52 -6.27
CA GLY A 182 -4.89 17.97 -7.59
C GLY A 182 -3.54 18.28 -8.27
N THR A 183 -2.65 18.99 -7.58
CA THR A 183 -1.33 19.35 -8.11
C THR A 183 -0.47 18.09 -8.27
N LEU A 184 0.17 17.94 -9.44
CA LEU A 184 1.21 16.93 -9.62
C LEU A 184 2.45 17.31 -8.80
N VAL A 185 2.73 16.51 -7.77
CA VAL A 185 3.90 16.70 -6.90
C VAL A 185 5.16 16.17 -7.59
N GLU A 186 5.08 14.95 -8.12
CA GLU A 186 6.19 14.32 -8.82
C GLU A 186 5.72 13.14 -9.70
N ALA A 187 6.44 12.88 -10.80
CA ALA A 187 6.33 11.67 -11.62
C ALA A 187 7.62 10.86 -11.48
N ILE A 188 7.49 9.57 -11.19
CA ILE A 188 8.59 8.68 -10.85
C ILE A 188 8.49 7.43 -11.71
N ALA A 189 9.64 6.98 -12.27
CA ALA A 189 9.75 5.71 -12.99
C ALA A 189 11.02 4.97 -12.60
N GLY A 190 10.96 3.63 -12.60
CA GLY A 190 12.09 2.75 -12.29
C GLY A 190 11.67 1.45 -11.65
N SER A 191 12.63 0.74 -11.05
CA SER A 191 12.33 -0.48 -10.29
C SER A 191 11.39 -0.20 -9.12
N LYS A 192 10.67 -1.21 -8.63
CA LYS A 192 9.76 -1.04 -7.49
C LYS A 192 10.46 -0.50 -6.25
N GLU A 193 11.71 -0.90 -6.03
CA GLU A 193 12.54 -0.46 -4.91
C GLU A 193 12.88 1.03 -5.05
N SER A 194 13.38 1.46 -6.22
CA SER A 194 13.73 2.86 -6.47
C SER A 194 12.50 3.78 -6.45
N VAL A 195 11.37 3.31 -6.98
CA VAL A 195 10.10 4.03 -6.96
C VAL A 195 9.59 4.16 -5.52
N ALA A 196 9.63 3.08 -4.73
CA ALA A 196 9.22 3.11 -3.32
C ALA A 196 10.10 4.06 -2.49
N ASP A 197 11.42 4.02 -2.70
CA ASP A 197 12.38 4.90 -2.04
C ASP A 197 12.06 6.37 -2.31
N ARG A 198 11.82 6.71 -3.58
CA ARG A 198 11.47 8.08 -3.98
C ARG A 198 10.09 8.50 -3.49
N ILE A 199 9.09 7.60 -3.49
CA ILE A 199 7.77 7.88 -2.91
C ILE A 199 7.91 8.28 -1.44
N ILE A 200 8.65 7.51 -0.65
CA ILE A 200 8.86 7.81 0.77
C ILE A 200 9.56 9.15 0.96
N GLU A 201 10.59 9.45 0.19
CA GLU A 201 11.26 10.75 0.25
C GLU A 201 10.29 11.91 -0.04
N VAL A 202 9.47 11.79 -1.09
CA VAL A 202 8.48 12.81 -1.46
C VAL A 202 7.44 13.00 -0.36
N ILE A 203 6.90 11.90 0.19
CA ILE A 203 5.92 11.93 1.28
C ILE A 203 6.49 12.68 2.48
N PHE A 204 7.68 12.32 2.96
CA PHE A 204 8.28 12.93 4.14
C PHE A 204 8.61 14.40 3.91
N ARG A 205 9.19 14.75 2.75
CA ARG A 205 9.48 16.13 2.38
C ARG A 205 8.22 16.99 2.31
N ARG A 206 7.17 16.49 1.64
CA ARG A 206 5.92 17.24 1.40
C ARG A 206 5.10 17.43 2.68
N LEU A 207 5.12 16.44 3.56
CA LEU A 207 4.36 16.46 4.81
C LEU A 207 5.14 17.05 5.99
N GLY A 208 6.36 17.55 5.77
CA GLY A 208 7.20 18.15 6.80
C GLY A 208 7.67 17.15 7.87
N LEU A 209 7.67 15.86 7.55
CA LEU A 209 8.15 14.82 8.45
C LEU A 209 9.68 14.76 8.36
N GLN A 210 10.37 14.71 9.50
CA GLN A 210 11.84 14.69 9.51
C GLN A 210 12.36 13.38 8.89
N VAL A 211 13.19 13.52 7.86
CA VAL A 211 13.98 12.41 7.34
C VAL A 211 15.28 12.37 8.16
N PRO A 212 15.56 11.31 8.93
CA PRO A 212 16.87 11.16 9.53
C PRO A 212 17.91 11.14 8.41
N VAL A 213 18.94 11.98 8.53
CA VAL A 213 20.05 12.00 7.58
C VAL A 213 20.76 10.66 7.68
N SER A 214 20.68 9.84 6.64
CA SER A 214 21.45 8.60 6.52
C SER A 214 22.94 8.97 6.50
N THR A 215 23.65 8.69 7.57
CA THR A 215 25.12 8.78 7.63
C THR A 215 25.73 7.57 6.91
N HIS A 216 25.52 7.46 5.61
CA HIS A 216 26.36 6.61 4.79
C HIS A 216 27.66 7.37 4.51
N THR A 217 28.61 7.24 5.42
CA THR A 217 30.01 7.56 5.15
C THR A 217 30.46 6.59 4.05
N ARG A 218 30.56 7.08 2.82
CA ARG A 218 31.36 6.39 1.80
C ARG A 218 32.77 6.34 2.33
N SER A 219 33.24 5.17 2.75
CA SER A 219 34.65 4.92 2.97
C SER A 219 35.33 4.97 1.60
N GLU A 220 35.88 6.15 1.28
CA GLU A 220 36.89 6.25 0.21
C GLU A 220 38.11 5.42 0.64
N THR A 221 38.23 4.24 0.07
CA THR A 221 39.51 3.49 0.09
C THR A 221 40.51 4.29 -0.74
N ALA A 222 41.29 5.12 -0.06
CA ALA A 222 42.45 5.71 -0.64
C ALA A 222 43.45 4.57 -0.99
N SER A 223 43.53 4.27 -2.28
CA SER A 223 44.58 3.48 -2.85
C SER A 223 45.90 4.26 -2.79
N ASN A 224 46.70 4.00 -1.78
CA ASN A 224 48.07 4.50 -1.74
C ASN A 224 48.93 3.57 -2.61
N ARG A 225 49.20 4.01 -3.84
CA ARG A 225 50.31 3.51 -4.64
C ARG A 225 51.49 4.40 -4.31
N ASP A 226 52.45 3.86 -3.61
CA ASP A 226 53.82 4.34 -3.66
C ASP A 226 54.75 3.15 -3.93
N GLN A 227 55.44 3.31 -5.04
CA GLN A 227 56.70 2.62 -5.39
C GLN A 227 57.85 3.29 -4.60
N PRO A 228 59.03 2.71 -4.56
CA PRO A 228 59.84 2.24 -5.71
C PRO A 228 60.06 0.76 -5.81
#